data_56f10e8b14e83aa71cc0dbab9a25e131
#
_entry.id   56f10e8b14e83aa71cc0dbab9a25e131
#
_cell.length_a   1.000
_cell.length_b   1.000
_cell.length_c   1.000
_cell.angle_alpha   90.00
_cell.angle_beta   90.00
_cell.angle_gamma   90.00
#
_symmetry.space_group_name_H-M   'P 1'
#
loop_
_entity.id
_entity.type
_entity.pdbx_description
1 polymer ?
#
loop_
_entity_poly.entity_id
_entity_poly.type
_entity_poly.pdbx_seq_one_letter_code
_entity_poly.pdbx_strand_id
1 'polypeptide(L)'
;MAEHSFNESAFPVVVAHRGASSTHPENTLASFEAALALGAPVVELDVRLSADGIPVVLHDPDLSRTTDGSGWVHELTFEEIRAANAGTVERPQRIPAFREVLDAVSGRGGLAVEIKNIPGEPAYDDEREAIVEAALAEVQASGFRGPVLVISFNPRSIAASKRLAPTLPTGFLFTRAVDPDAALAHALDAGHEFVFPGHRALVPAGPAFVERAHRAGVRVGTWTVDDRETFGFLLDWGVDAVASNDPAMGLEVLADRPGSGSG
;
A
#
# COMPACT_ATOMS: atom_id res chain seq x y z
N MET A 1 7.91 -10.13 18.65
CA MET A 1 8.59 -9.75 17.39
C MET A 1 8.04 -10.48 16.14
N ALA A 2 6.94 -11.23 16.26
CA ALA A 2 6.28 -11.89 15.12
C ALA A 2 4.92 -11.22 14.76
N GLU A 3 4.60 -10.08 15.35
CA GLU A 3 3.25 -9.49 15.29
C GLU A 3 2.93 -8.79 13.98
N HIS A 4 3.93 -8.47 13.14
CA HIS A 4 3.73 -7.72 11.89
C HIS A 4 4.04 -8.52 10.62
N SER A 5 4.26 -9.82 10.71
CA SER A 5 4.55 -10.68 9.55
C SER A 5 3.27 -11.27 8.96
N PHE A 6 3.22 -11.34 7.64
CA PHE A 6 2.17 -12.09 6.95
C PHE A 6 2.36 -13.59 7.15
N ASN A 7 1.25 -14.29 7.44
CA ASN A 7 1.27 -15.75 7.45
C ASN A 7 1.44 -16.27 6.02
N GLU A 8 2.35 -17.21 5.81
CA GLU A 8 2.60 -17.82 4.49
C GLU A 8 1.35 -18.44 3.85
N SER A 9 0.47 -19.02 4.68
CA SER A 9 -0.79 -19.60 4.21
C SER A 9 -1.87 -18.57 3.85
N ALA A 10 -1.62 -17.28 4.06
CA ALA A 10 -2.57 -16.22 3.72
C ALA A 10 -2.58 -15.86 2.23
N PHE A 11 -1.54 -16.22 1.48
CA PHE A 11 -1.43 -15.86 0.06
C PHE A 11 -2.16 -16.86 -0.85
N PRO A 12 -2.74 -16.39 -1.98
CA PRO A 12 -2.80 -14.99 -2.45
C PRO A 12 -3.76 -14.13 -1.64
N VAL A 13 -3.47 -12.81 -1.54
CA VAL A 13 -4.30 -11.85 -0.82
C VAL A 13 -4.87 -10.76 -1.73
N VAL A 14 -6.10 -10.36 -1.44
CA VAL A 14 -6.70 -9.13 -2.00
C VAL A 14 -6.24 -7.96 -1.14
N VAL A 15 -5.68 -6.93 -1.78
CA VAL A 15 -5.28 -5.68 -1.14
C VAL A 15 -6.26 -4.59 -1.56
N ALA A 16 -6.94 -3.97 -0.59
CA ALA A 16 -7.86 -2.87 -0.86
C ALA A 16 -7.08 -1.58 -1.08
N HIS A 17 -6.87 -1.20 -2.35
CA HIS A 17 -6.08 -0.05 -2.77
C HIS A 17 -6.74 1.27 -2.34
N ARG A 18 -6.13 1.96 -1.36
CA ARG A 18 -6.67 3.14 -0.68
C ARG A 18 -8.03 2.89 -0.02
N GLY A 19 -8.24 1.65 0.45
CA GLY A 19 -9.50 1.14 0.95
C GLY A 19 -10.44 0.64 -0.16
N ALA A 20 -11.76 0.65 0.07
CA ALA A 20 -12.77 0.34 -0.94
C ALA A 20 -13.04 1.57 -1.83
N SER A 21 -12.01 2.02 -2.56
CA SER A 21 -11.96 3.32 -3.24
C SER A 21 -12.84 3.40 -4.50
N SER A 22 -13.35 2.27 -5.01
CA SER A 22 -14.38 2.26 -6.06
C SER A 22 -15.74 2.77 -5.58
N THR A 23 -16.01 2.74 -4.26
CA THR A 23 -17.31 3.08 -3.67
C THR A 23 -17.25 4.14 -2.58
N HIS A 24 -16.07 4.41 -2.05
CA HIS A 24 -15.81 5.39 -0.99
C HIS A 24 -14.65 6.31 -1.38
N PRO A 25 -14.59 7.54 -0.85
CA PRO A 25 -13.45 8.42 -1.09
C PRO A 25 -12.13 7.75 -0.66
N GLU A 26 -11.17 7.69 -1.59
CA GLU A 26 -9.87 7.06 -1.38
C GLU A 26 -9.14 7.62 -0.15
N ASN A 27 -8.34 6.79 0.53
CA ASN A 27 -7.50 7.20 1.67
C ASN A 27 -8.26 7.85 2.82
N THR A 28 -9.54 7.50 3.02
CA THR A 28 -10.35 7.96 4.15
C THR A 28 -10.65 6.81 5.11
N LEU A 29 -10.95 7.12 6.37
CA LEU A 29 -11.40 6.10 7.32
C LEU A 29 -12.65 5.36 6.83
N ALA A 30 -13.56 6.05 6.14
CA ALA A 30 -14.74 5.41 5.55
C ALA A 30 -14.39 4.36 4.49
N SER A 31 -13.38 4.60 3.64
CA SER A 31 -12.95 3.62 2.64
C SER A 31 -12.27 2.40 3.28
N PHE A 32 -11.47 2.61 4.33
CA PHE A 32 -10.82 1.52 5.07
C PHE A 32 -11.83 0.68 5.84
N GLU A 33 -12.78 1.32 6.55
CA GLU A 33 -13.86 0.62 7.23
C GLU A 33 -14.73 -0.21 6.28
N ALA A 34 -15.05 0.33 5.10
CA ALA A 34 -15.78 -0.40 4.07
C ALA A 34 -15.00 -1.61 3.57
N ALA A 35 -13.70 -1.47 3.31
CA ALA A 35 -12.84 -2.57 2.88
C ALA A 35 -12.78 -3.70 3.93
N LEU A 36 -12.59 -3.33 5.21
CA LEU A 36 -12.58 -4.28 6.32
C LEU A 36 -13.94 -4.97 6.50
N ALA A 37 -15.04 -4.23 6.33
CA ALA A 37 -16.40 -4.80 6.41
C ALA A 37 -16.69 -5.82 5.29
N LEU A 38 -16.07 -5.65 4.11
CA LEU A 38 -16.10 -6.63 3.02
C LEU A 38 -15.23 -7.86 3.30
N GLY A 39 -14.37 -7.82 4.32
CA GLY A 39 -13.45 -8.90 4.65
C GLY A 39 -12.10 -8.81 3.92
N ALA A 40 -11.72 -7.64 3.40
CA ALA A 40 -10.39 -7.44 2.82
C ALA A 40 -9.31 -7.67 3.88
N PRO A 41 -8.37 -8.62 3.66
CA PRO A 41 -7.37 -8.97 4.67
C PRO A 41 -6.29 -7.90 4.83
N VAL A 42 -6.09 -7.06 3.81
CA VAL A 42 -5.08 -5.99 3.79
C VAL A 42 -5.70 -4.74 3.18
N VAL A 43 -5.51 -3.60 3.84
CA VAL A 43 -5.77 -2.29 3.23
C VAL A 43 -4.45 -1.63 2.88
N GLU A 44 -4.40 -1.02 1.72
CA GLU A 44 -3.27 -0.22 1.28
C GLU A 44 -3.60 1.27 1.46
N LEU A 45 -2.59 2.06 1.77
CA LEU A 45 -2.69 3.50 1.98
C LEU A 45 -1.40 4.22 1.62
N ASP A 46 -1.54 5.50 1.30
CA ASP A 46 -0.44 6.40 0.93
C ASP A 46 -0.09 7.34 2.08
N VAL A 47 1.16 7.39 2.51
CA VAL A 47 1.60 8.29 3.58
C VAL A 47 2.43 9.44 3.03
N ARG A 48 2.08 10.66 3.45
CA ARG A 48 2.84 11.90 3.23
C ARG A 48 3.13 12.59 4.56
N LEU A 49 4.02 13.57 4.56
CA LEU A 49 4.41 14.31 5.76
C LEU A 49 3.90 15.76 5.67
N SER A 50 3.17 16.21 6.68
CA SER A 50 2.75 17.61 6.83
C SER A 50 3.90 18.51 7.23
N ALA A 51 3.72 19.85 7.15
CA ALA A 51 4.73 20.84 7.55
C ALA A 51 5.16 20.72 9.02
N ASP A 52 4.26 20.31 9.89
CA ASP A 52 4.50 20.09 11.31
C ASP A 52 4.94 18.65 11.65
N GLY A 53 5.29 17.84 10.61
CA GLY A 53 5.91 16.53 10.77
C GLY A 53 4.93 15.40 11.14
N ILE A 54 3.64 15.58 10.93
CA ILE A 54 2.62 14.56 11.16
C ILE A 54 2.43 13.72 9.89
N PRO A 55 2.56 12.37 9.93
CA PRO A 55 2.22 11.51 8.83
C PRO A 55 0.70 11.55 8.55
N VAL A 56 0.33 11.94 7.33
CA VAL A 56 -1.06 12.05 6.85
C VAL A 56 -1.31 11.08 5.72
N VAL A 57 -2.56 10.63 5.57
CA VAL A 57 -2.90 9.61 4.56
C VAL A 57 -3.52 10.28 3.35
N LEU A 58 -2.71 10.47 2.31
CA LEU A 58 -3.08 11.12 1.05
C LEU A 58 -2.13 10.70 -0.07
N HIS A 59 -2.69 10.43 -1.27
CA HIS A 59 -1.88 10.01 -2.42
C HIS A 59 -1.10 11.17 -3.05
N ASP A 60 -1.78 12.27 -3.40
CA ASP A 60 -1.19 13.37 -4.16
C ASP A 60 -0.35 14.29 -3.27
N PRO A 61 0.64 14.99 -3.82
CA PRO A 61 1.44 15.95 -3.05
C PRO A 61 0.65 17.22 -2.67
N ASP A 62 -0.54 17.43 -3.23
CA ASP A 62 -1.43 18.55 -2.92
C ASP A 62 -2.88 18.08 -2.67
N LEU A 63 -3.71 18.98 -2.12
CA LEU A 63 -5.07 18.65 -1.69
C LEU A 63 -6.12 18.66 -2.83
N SER A 64 -5.82 19.22 -3.99
CA SER A 64 -6.82 19.70 -4.95
C SER A 64 -7.65 18.61 -5.66
N ARG A 65 -7.08 17.39 -5.87
CA ARG A 65 -7.77 16.33 -6.63
C ARG A 65 -8.87 15.64 -5.82
N THR A 66 -8.63 15.40 -4.55
CA THR A 66 -9.49 14.54 -3.72
C THR A 66 -10.20 15.29 -2.60
N THR A 67 -10.02 16.60 -2.51
CA THR A 67 -10.64 17.44 -1.47
C THR A 67 -11.18 18.75 -2.06
N ASP A 68 -11.92 19.48 -1.24
CA ASP A 68 -12.33 20.87 -1.53
C ASP A 68 -11.25 21.91 -1.12
N GLY A 69 -10.11 21.44 -0.57
CA GLY A 69 -8.98 22.27 -0.20
C GLY A 69 -7.95 22.47 -1.30
N SER A 70 -6.90 23.24 -1.01
CA SER A 70 -5.79 23.49 -1.91
C SER A 70 -4.49 23.69 -1.12
N GLY A 71 -3.36 23.52 -1.78
CA GLY A 71 -2.02 23.70 -1.21
C GLY A 71 -1.24 22.39 -1.12
N TRP A 72 0.10 22.55 -1.00
CA TRP A 72 1.01 21.43 -0.91
C TRP A 72 1.01 20.83 0.50
N VAL A 73 0.90 19.51 0.63
CA VAL A 73 0.85 18.80 1.92
C VAL A 73 2.02 19.17 2.83
N HIS A 74 3.23 19.25 2.27
CA HIS A 74 4.44 19.55 3.03
C HIS A 74 4.57 21.02 3.46
N GLU A 75 3.71 21.92 2.98
CA GLU A 75 3.65 23.34 3.37
C GLU A 75 2.52 23.63 4.35
N LEU A 76 1.60 22.69 4.56
CA LEU A 76 0.43 22.82 5.43
C LEU A 76 0.63 22.03 6.72
N THR A 77 0.18 22.59 7.85
CA THR A 77 0.04 21.86 9.11
C THR A 77 -1.04 20.79 9.00
N PHE A 78 -0.98 19.78 9.85
CA PHE A 78 -2.03 18.76 9.88
C PHE A 78 -3.42 19.35 10.14
N GLU A 79 -3.54 20.37 10.97
CA GLU A 79 -4.82 21.03 11.23
C GLU A 79 -5.40 21.69 9.98
N GLU A 80 -4.59 22.35 9.16
CA GLU A 80 -4.99 22.92 7.88
C GLU A 80 -5.38 21.84 6.87
N ILE A 81 -4.61 20.76 6.78
CA ILE A 81 -4.92 19.59 5.92
C ILE A 81 -6.25 18.97 6.33
N ARG A 82 -6.47 18.78 7.63
CA ARG A 82 -7.67 18.15 8.20
C ARG A 82 -8.94 19.00 8.02
N ALA A 83 -8.80 20.30 7.83
CA ALA A 83 -9.93 21.20 7.57
C ALA A 83 -10.58 20.96 6.21
N ALA A 84 -9.82 20.44 5.23
CA ALA A 84 -10.33 20.09 3.91
C ALA A 84 -11.28 18.87 3.96
N ASN A 85 -12.34 18.91 3.14
CA ASN A 85 -13.28 17.82 2.99
C ASN A 85 -12.86 16.88 1.85
N ALA A 86 -12.49 15.66 2.18
CA ALA A 86 -12.14 14.59 1.23
C ALA A 86 -13.33 13.73 0.81
N GLY A 87 -14.55 14.10 1.20
CA GLY A 87 -15.79 13.42 0.86
C GLY A 87 -16.71 14.26 -0.02
N THR A 88 -18.00 13.98 0.03
CA THR A 88 -19.03 14.82 -0.59
C THR A 88 -19.63 15.78 0.45
N VAL A 89 -20.44 16.73 -0.01
CA VAL A 89 -21.18 17.65 0.87
C VAL A 89 -22.12 16.88 1.81
N GLU A 90 -22.77 15.81 1.30
CA GLU A 90 -23.72 14.98 2.06
C GLU A 90 -23.00 13.98 2.99
N ARG A 91 -21.80 13.59 2.65
CA ARG A 91 -20.98 12.62 3.39
C ARG A 91 -19.55 13.15 3.51
N PRO A 92 -19.34 14.19 4.35
CA PRO A 92 -18.01 14.76 4.50
C PRO A 92 -17.04 13.75 5.11
N GLN A 93 -15.82 13.74 4.60
CA GLN A 93 -14.70 12.96 5.11
C GLN A 93 -13.53 13.89 5.40
N ARG A 94 -12.65 13.48 6.28
CA ARG A 94 -11.41 14.20 6.57
C ARG A 94 -10.22 13.36 6.09
N ILE A 95 -9.13 14.05 5.74
CA ILE A 95 -7.84 13.40 5.58
C ILE A 95 -7.39 12.92 6.95
N PRO A 96 -7.18 11.59 7.16
CA PRO A 96 -6.77 11.10 8.46
C PRO A 96 -5.26 11.28 8.69
N ALA A 97 -4.86 11.43 9.96
CA ALA A 97 -3.51 11.12 10.35
C ALA A 97 -3.27 9.61 10.21
N PHE A 98 -2.04 9.21 9.93
CA PHE A 98 -1.69 7.78 9.82
C PHE A 98 -2.00 7.02 11.12
N ARG A 99 -1.81 7.66 12.29
CA ARG A 99 -2.20 7.12 13.59
C ARG A 99 -3.68 6.72 13.65
N GLU A 100 -4.58 7.53 13.13
CA GLU A 100 -6.01 7.23 13.14
C GLU A 100 -6.34 5.98 12.31
N VAL A 101 -5.60 5.76 11.20
CA VAL A 101 -5.76 4.54 10.39
C VAL A 101 -5.17 3.32 11.11
N LEU A 102 -4.00 3.45 11.75
CA LEU A 102 -3.44 2.39 12.59
C LEU A 102 -4.43 1.94 13.66
N ASP A 103 -5.05 2.88 14.35
CA ASP A 103 -6.05 2.58 15.41
C ASP A 103 -7.30 1.90 14.83
N ALA A 104 -7.80 2.36 13.68
CA ALA A 104 -9.00 1.81 13.03
C ALA A 104 -8.82 0.39 12.50
N VAL A 105 -7.63 0.06 11.98
CA VAL A 105 -7.34 -1.24 11.33
C VAL A 105 -6.80 -2.27 12.32
N SER A 106 -6.23 -1.84 13.45
CA SER A 106 -5.57 -2.70 14.44
C SER A 106 -6.44 -3.89 14.88
N GLY A 107 -5.91 -5.11 14.71
CA GLY A 107 -6.59 -6.36 15.08
C GLY A 107 -7.71 -6.78 14.13
N ARG A 108 -7.90 -6.09 12.99
CA ARG A 108 -8.95 -6.37 12.00
C ARG A 108 -8.39 -6.73 10.63
N GLY A 109 -7.17 -6.29 10.31
CA GLY A 109 -6.51 -6.54 9.04
C GLY A 109 -5.04 -6.15 9.08
N GLY A 110 -4.37 -6.31 7.93
CA GLY A 110 -3.01 -5.84 7.69
C GLY A 110 -2.97 -4.52 6.94
N LEU A 111 -1.79 -3.92 6.91
CA LEU A 111 -1.51 -2.67 6.20
C LEU A 111 -0.40 -2.86 5.16
N ALA A 112 -0.61 -2.34 3.95
CA ALA A 112 0.43 -2.02 2.99
C ALA A 112 0.59 -0.49 2.97
N VAL A 113 1.72 0.00 3.48
CA VAL A 113 1.98 1.43 3.70
C VAL A 113 2.90 1.94 2.60
N GLU A 114 2.37 2.72 1.66
CA GLU A 114 3.19 3.35 0.63
C GLU A 114 3.79 4.65 1.15
N ILE A 115 5.11 4.71 1.15
CA ILE A 115 5.86 5.92 1.49
C ILE A 115 6.00 6.80 0.24
N LYS A 116 5.41 7.99 0.29
CA LYS A 116 5.39 8.98 -0.80
C LYS A 116 6.55 9.99 -0.69
N ASN A 117 7.77 9.49 -0.74
CA ASN A 117 8.97 10.30 -0.93
C ASN A 117 9.49 10.12 -2.37
N ILE A 118 8.79 10.69 -3.33
CA ILE A 118 8.99 10.39 -4.77
C ILE A 118 9.96 11.38 -5.39
N PRO A 119 11.05 10.90 -6.03
CA PRO A 119 11.98 11.77 -6.75
C PRO A 119 11.29 12.63 -7.81
N GLY A 120 11.52 13.93 -7.74
CA GLY A 120 10.90 14.91 -8.64
C GLY A 120 9.62 15.56 -8.11
N GLU A 121 9.05 15.09 -7.02
CA GLU A 121 7.97 15.80 -6.31
C GLU A 121 8.52 16.92 -5.42
N PRO A 122 7.72 18.00 -5.14
CA PRO A 122 8.20 19.16 -4.36
C PRO A 122 8.70 18.83 -2.96
N ALA A 123 8.13 17.78 -2.33
CA ALA A 123 8.48 17.36 -0.97
C ALA A 123 9.61 16.32 -0.91
N TYR A 124 10.28 16.02 -2.05
CA TYR A 124 11.30 14.98 -2.09
C TYR A 124 12.46 15.30 -1.14
N ASP A 125 12.70 14.39 -0.19
CA ASP A 125 13.82 14.44 0.76
C ASP A 125 14.78 13.29 0.45
N ASP A 126 15.92 13.61 -0.12
CA ASP A 126 16.95 12.64 -0.50
C ASP A 126 18.06 12.47 0.56
N GLU A 127 18.01 13.25 1.64
CA GLU A 127 19.02 13.23 2.69
C GLU A 127 18.60 12.41 3.91
N ARG A 128 17.41 12.70 4.46
CA ARG A 128 16.99 12.21 5.78
C ARG A 128 15.95 11.11 5.74
N GLU A 129 15.10 11.06 4.69
CA GLU A 129 13.92 10.18 4.66
C GLU A 129 12.99 10.41 5.88
N ALA A 130 12.76 11.67 6.25
CA ALA A 130 12.01 12.05 7.46
C ALA A 130 10.62 11.41 7.53
N ILE A 131 9.96 11.23 6.39
CA ILE A 131 8.66 10.54 6.29
C ILE A 131 8.75 9.07 6.73
N VAL A 132 9.85 8.37 6.41
CA VAL A 132 10.07 6.98 6.82
C VAL A 132 10.23 6.91 8.34
N GLU A 133 11.05 7.80 8.91
CA GLU A 133 11.24 7.87 10.36
C GLU A 133 9.92 8.11 11.08
N ALA A 134 9.13 9.09 10.62
CA ALA A 134 7.85 9.45 11.22
C ALA A 134 6.81 8.31 11.09
N ALA A 135 6.68 7.70 9.91
CA ALA A 135 5.72 6.61 9.71
C ALA A 135 6.06 5.38 10.56
N LEU A 136 7.33 4.98 10.60
CA LEU A 136 7.76 3.84 11.41
C LEU A 136 7.64 4.11 12.92
N ALA A 137 7.88 5.33 13.36
CA ALA A 137 7.66 5.73 14.76
C ALA A 137 6.17 5.60 15.14
N GLU A 138 5.24 5.98 14.25
CA GLU A 138 3.82 5.79 14.46
C GLU A 138 3.43 4.31 14.54
N VAL A 139 3.92 3.46 13.65
CA VAL A 139 3.67 2.01 13.71
C VAL A 139 4.15 1.45 15.05
N GLN A 140 5.37 1.78 15.47
CA GLN A 140 5.94 1.31 16.72
C GLN A 140 5.17 1.80 17.96
N ALA A 141 4.80 3.09 17.97
CA ALA A 141 4.14 3.70 19.12
C ALA A 141 2.64 3.35 19.23
N SER A 142 1.99 2.95 18.12
CA SER A 142 0.56 2.63 18.11
C SER A 142 0.20 1.32 18.83
N GLY A 143 1.16 0.39 18.95
CA GLY A 143 0.86 -0.98 19.37
C GLY A 143 -0.04 -1.72 18.37
N PHE A 144 0.06 -1.38 17.08
CA PHE A 144 -0.72 -1.98 16.01
C PHE A 144 -0.60 -3.51 16.01
N ARG A 145 -1.73 -4.18 15.91
CA ARG A 145 -1.82 -5.65 15.86
C ARG A 145 -2.29 -6.10 14.48
N GLY A 146 -1.36 -6.62 13.71
CA GLY A 146 -1.57 -7.11 12.36
C GLY A 146 -0.30 -7.02 11.53
N PRO A 147 -0.27 -7.64 10.34
CA PRO A 147 0.86 -7.52 9.43
C PRO A 147 0.98 -6.09 8.88
N VAL A 148 2.22 -5.62 8.73
CA VAL A 148 2.55 -4.34 8.11
C VAL A 148 3.62 -4.60 7.05
N LEU A 149 3.38 -4.12 5.85
CA LEU A 149 4.31 -4.11 4.73
C LEU A 149 4.58 -2.66 4.33
N VAL A 150 5.85 -2.28 4.21
CA VAL A 150 6.22 -0.95 3.71
C VAL A 150 6.57 -1.06 2.23
N ILE A 151 5.94 -0.24 1.40
CA ILE A 151 6.17 -0.20 -0.04
C ILE A 151 6.52 1.21 -0.50
N SER A 152 7.31 1.34 -1.55
CA SER A 152 7.60 2.63 -2.18
C SER A 152 8.14 2.44 -3.60
N PHE A 153 7.93 3.45 -4.44
CA PHE A 153 8.65 3.63 -5.71
C PHE A 153 10.08 4.11 -5.53
N ASN A 154 10.39 4.67 -4.35
CA ASN A 154 11.72 5.16 -4.04
C ASN A 154 12.57 4.05 -3.37
N PRO A 155 13.61 3.54 -4.06
CA PRO A 155 14.50 2.52 -3.47
C PRO A 155 15.17 2.98 -2.17
N ARG A 156 15.40 4.29 -1.99
CA ARG A 156 15.99 4.84 -0.77
C ARG A 156 15.04 4.73 0.42
N SER A 157 13.74 5.02 0.20
CA SER A 157 12.72 4.93 1.26
C SER A 157 12.55 3.49 1.77
N ILE A 158 12.51 2.49 0.86
CA ILE A 158 12.41 1.09 1.29
C ILE A 158 13.70 0.59 1.93
N ALA A 159 14.87 1.03 1.45
CA ALA A 159 16.15 0.72 2.10
C ALA A 159 16.26 1.38 3.50
N ALA A 160 15.78 2.61 3.66
CA ALA A 160 15.70 3.29 4.95
C ALA A 160 14.75 2.54 5.90
N SER A 161 13.58 2.12 5.41
CA SER A 161 12.61 1.33 6.17
C SER A 161 13.23 0.01 6.65
N LYS A 162 13.94 -0.71 5.78
CA LYS A 162 14.62 -1.96 6.13
C LYS A 162 15.71 -1.76 7.18
N ARG A 163 16.45 -0.66 7.10
CA ARG A 163 17.49 -0.33 8.08
C ARG A 163 16.91 0.03 9.46
N LEU A 164 15.82 0.80 9.49
CA LEU A 164 15.21 1.29 10.74
C LEU A 164 14.31 0.24 11.41
N ALA A 165 13.64 -0.60 10.61
CA ALA A 165 12.74 -1.65 11.08
C ALA A 165 13.00 -2.96 10.32
N PRO A 166 14.13 -3.67 10.56
CA PRO A 166 14.57 -4.82 9.77
C PRO A 166 13.62 -6.02 9.82
N THR A 167 12.72 -6.06 10.77
CA THR A 167 11.69 -7.12 10.91
C THR A 167 10.43 -6.86 10.12
N LEU A 168 10.20 -5.63 9.65
CA LEU A 168 9.07 -5.32 8.78
C LEU A 168 9.41 -5.73 7.34
N PRO A 169 8.52 -6.46 6.66
CA PRO A 169 8.68 -6.73 5.25
C PRO A 169 8.60 -5.44 4.43
N THR A 170 9.37 -5.42 3.34
CA THR A 170 9.45 -4.29 2.43
C THR A 170 9.22 -4.74 1.00
N GLY A 171 8.69 -3.85 0.16
CA GLY A 171 8.41 -4.14 -1.24
C GLY A 171 8.71 -2.98 -2.18
N PHE A 172 9.33 -3.29 -3.31
CA PHE A 172 9.68 -2.31 -4.33
C PHE A 172 8.55 -2.16 -5.36
N LEU A 173 7.94 -0.97 -5.39
CA LEU A 173 6.95 -0.58 -6.40
C LEU A 173 7.64 -0.11 -7.67
N PHE A 174 7.17 -0.57 -8.83
CA PHE A 174 7.68 -0.07 -10.10
C PHE A 174 6.64 -0.10 -11.22
N THR A 175 6.84 0.78 -12.20
CA THR A 175 6.05 0.86 -13.43
C THR A 175 6.79 0.20 -14.60
N ARG A 176 6.17 0.16 -15.78
CA ARG A 176 6.81 -0.29 -17.04
C ARG A 176 8.06 0.49 -17.44
N ALA A 177 8.41 1.57 -16.76
CA ALA A 177 9.65 2.31 -17.00
C ALA A 177 10.88 1.59 -16.42
N VAL A 178 10.68 0.61 -15.55
CA VAL A 178 11.74 -0.20 -14.94
C VAL A 178 11.64 -1.61 -15.50
N ASP A 179 12.77 -2.17 -15.88
CA ASP A 179 12.87 -3.57 -16.32
C ASP A 179 12.55 -4.50 -15.13
N PRO A 180 11.62 -5.47 -15.28
CA PRO A 180 11.21 -6.35 -14.20
C PRO A 180 12.35 -7.18 -13.60
N ASP A 181 13.29 -7.67 -14.42
CA ASP A 181 14.41 -8.47 -13.93
C ASP A 181 15.43 -7.59 -13.17
N ALA A 182 15.62 -6.33 -13.59
CA ALA A 182 16.42 -5.36 -12.84
C ALA A 182 15.76 -5.01 -11.49
N ALA A 183 14.43 -4.86 -11.45
CA ALA A 183 13.69 -4.64 -10.21
C ALA A 183 13.80 -5.83 -9.24
N LEU A 184 13.71 -7.05 -9.76
CA LEU A 184 13.89 -8.27 -8.97
C LEU A 184 15.32 -8.38 -8.42
N ALA A 185 16.34 -8.11 -9.26
CA ALA A 185 17.73 -8.08 -8.81
C ALA A 185 17.97 -7.06 -7.69
N HIS A 186 17.39 -5.86 -7.84
CA HIS A 186 17.45 -4.84 -6.80
C HIS A 186 16.80 -5.31 -5.48
N ALA A 187 15.62 -5.93 -5.55
CA ALA A 187 14.95 -6.44 -4.36
C ALA A 187 15.77 -7.51 -3.63
N LEU A 188 16.40 -8.41 -4.38
CA LEU A 188 17.29 -9.45 -3.83
C LEU A 188 18.52 -8.85 -3.17
N ASP A 189 19.21 -7.94 -3.85
CA ASP A 189 20.44 -7.32 -3.34
C ASP A 189 20.18 -6.49 -2.08
N ALA A 190 19.02 -5.84 -2.00
CA ALA A 190 18.62 -5.01 -0.87
C ALA A 190 17.87 -5.78 0.24
N GLY A 191 17.54 -7.06 0.03
CA GLY A 191 16.85 -7.92 1.00
C GLY A 191 15.37 -7.58 1.18
N HIS A 192 14.71 -7.11 0.11
CA HIS A 192 13.26 -6.87 0.12
C HIS A 192 12.51 -8.19 -0.13
N GLU A 193 11.41 -8.39 0.58
CA GLU A 193 10.61 -9.61 0.50
C GLU A 193 9.62 -9.60 -0.66
N PHE A 194 9.32 -8.40 -1.21
CA PHE A 194 8.33 -8.23 -2.27
C PHE A 194 8.84 -7.36 -3.42
N VAL A 195 8.31 -7.64 -4.61
CA VAL A 195 8.29 -6.73 -5.75
C VAL A 195 6.84 -6.45 -6.15
N PHE A 196 6.55 -5.20 -6.50
CA PHE A 196 5.21 -4.73 -6.86
C PHE A 196 5.22 -4.05 -8.24
N PRO A 197 5.32 -4.82 -9.35
CA PRO A 197 5.08 -4.28 -10.68
C PRO A 197 3.64 -3.78 -10.80
N GLY A 198 3.42 -2.62 -11.42
CA GLY A 198 2.10 -2.30 -11.95
C GLY A 198 1.66 -3.40 -12.94
N HIS A 199 0.37 -3.77 -12.99
CA HIS A 199 -0.10 -4.86 -13.85
C HIS A 199 0.32 -4.67 -15.32
N ARG A 200 0.42 -3.42 -15.79
CA ARG A 200 0.90 -3.10 -17.14
C ARG A 200 2.37 -3.37 -17.37
N ALA A 201 3.16 -3.52 -16.31
CA ALA A 201 4.54 -4.01 -16.38
C ALA A 201 4.60 -5.54 -16.23
N LEU A 202 3.75 -6.11 -15.37
CA LEU A 202 3.73 -7.53 -15.09
C LEU A 202 3.19 -8.36 -16.25
N VAL A 203 2.08 -7.93 -16.88
CA VAL A 203 1.43 -8.70 -17.97
C VAL A 203 2.39 -8.98 -19.14
N PRO A 204 3.18 -8.03 -19.67
CA PRO A 204 4.16 -8.34 -20.69
C PRO A 204 5.33 -9.23 -20.22
N ALA A 205 5.69 -9.18 -18.92
CA ALA A 205 6.74 -10.04 -18.35
C ALA A 205 6.28 -11.50 -18.19
N GLY A 206 4.96 -11.71 -18.05
CA GLY A 206 4.31 -13.01 -18.04
C GLY A 206 4.55 -13.84 -16.77
N PRO A 207 3.95 -15.04 -16.69
CA PRO A 207 4.03 -15.91 -15.50
C PRO A 207 5.47 -16.35 -15.20
N ALA A 208 6.33 -16.42 -16.20
CA ALA A 208 7.75 -16.77 -16.02
C ALA A 208 8.49 -15.78 -15.09
N PHE A 209 8.07 -14.52 -15.04
CA PHE A 209 8.61 -13.55 -14.07
C PHE A 209 8.24 -13.94 -12.64
N VAL A 210 6.96 -14.25 -12.40
CA VAL A 210 6.45 -14.68 -11.07
C VAL A 210 7.22 -15.92 -10.59
N GLU A 211 7.38 -16.92 -11.47
CA GLU A 211 8.15 -18.13 -11.15
C GLU A 211 9.63 -17.84 -10.83
N ARG A 212 10.27 -16.89 -11.51
CA ARG A 212 11.66 -16.49 -11.21
C ARG A 212 11.76 -15.82 -9.86
N ALA A 213 10.84 -14.90 -9.55
CA ALA A 213 10.78 -14.22 -8.26
C ALA A 213 10.60 -15.24 -7.11
N HIS A 214 9.66 -16.17 -7.24
CA HIS A 214 9.41 -17.22 -6.24
C HIS A 214 10.62 -18.13 -6.04
N ARG A 215 11.27 -18.57 -7.13
CA ARG A 215 12.52 -19.37 -7.00
C ARG A 215 13.63 -18.63 -6.28
N ALA A 216 13.63 -17.31 -6.35
CA ALA A 216 14.59 -16.46 -5.66
C ALA A 216 14.14 -16.09 -4.23
N GLY A 217 12.96 -16.53 -3.78
CA GLY A 217 12.41 -16.25 -2.46
C GLY A 217 11.75 -14.88 -2.32
N VAL A 218 11.42 -14.23 -3.45
CA VAL A 218 10.74 -12.93 -3.48
C VAL A 218 9.28 -13.12 -3.92
N ARG A 219 8.35 -12.52 -3.19
CA ARG A 219 6.92 -12.51 -3.53
C ARG A 219 6.59 -11.43 -4.54
N VAL A 220 5.56 -11.67 -5.33
CA VAL A 220 5.07 -10.75 -6.36
C VAL A 220 3.68 -10.25 -6.00
N GLY A 221 3.57 -8.95 -5.71
CA GLY A 221 2.28 -8.27 -5.71
C GLY A 221 2.09 -7.47 -6.99
N THR A 222 0.87 -6.99 -7.26
CA THR A 222 0.60 -6.12 -8.42
C THR A 222 -0.53 -5.14 -8.13
N TRP A 223 -0.59 -4.05 -8.92
CA TRP A 223 -1.50 -2.91 -8.76
C TRP A 223 -1.74 -2.20 -10.10
N THR A 224 -2.79 -1.45 -10.32
CA THR A 224 -4.09 -1.60 -9.72
C THR A 224 -4.94 -2.41 -10.69
N VAL A 225 -5.66 -3.41 -10.24
CA VAL A 225 -6.41 -4.35 -11.09
C VAL A 225 -7.88 -4.30 -10.71
N ASP A 226 -8.69 -3.71 -11.59
CA ASP A 226 -10.11 -3.44 -11.34
C ASP A 226 -11.04 -4.20 -12.28
N ASP A 227 -10.51 -5.19 -13.02
CA ASP A 227 -11.31 -6.08 -13.86
C ASP A 227 -11.10 -7.56 -13.51
N ARG A 228 -12.20 -8.32 -13.55
CA ARG A 228 -12.24 -9.73 -13.11
C ARG A 228 -11.34 -10.65 -13.94
N GLU A 229 -11.23 -10.41 -15.24
CA GLU A 229 -10.46 -11.26 -16.15
C GLU A 229 -8.96 -11.14 -15.83
N THR A 230 -8.47 -9.91 -15.78
CA THR A 230 -7.07 -9.63 -15.41
C THR A 230 -6.76 -10.16 -14.00
N PHE A 231 -7.66 -9.90 -13.05
CA PHE A 231 -7.49 -10.38 -11.67
C PHE A 231 -7.37 -11.91 -11.62
N GLY A 232 -8.27 -12.60 -12.32
CA GLY A 232 -8.31 -14.06 -12.37
C GLY A 232 -7.04 -14.69 -12.95
N PHE A 233 -6.57 -14.23 -14.11
CA PHE A 233 -5.38 -14.83 -14.71
C PHE A 233 -4.09 -14.49 -13.95
N LEU A 234 -4.02 -13.33 -13.26
CA LEU A 234 -2.87 -13.02 -12.40
C LEU A 234 -2.78 -13.96 -11.19
N LEU A 235 -3.93 -14.33 -10.62
CA LEU A 235 -3.97 -15.40 -9.61
C LEU A 235 -3.53 -16.76 -10.20
N ASP A 236 -3.90 -17.08 -11.47
CA ASP A 236 -3.43 -18.29 -12.16
C ASP A 236 -1.92 -18.32 -12.35
N TRP A 237 -1.28 -17.16 -12.50
CA TRP A 237 0.17 -17.05 -12.56
C TRP A 237 0.85 -17.19 -11.20
N GLY A 238 0.08 -17.26 -10.10
CA GLY A 238 0.60 -17.38 -8.75
C GLY A 238 1.02 -16.04 -8.14
N VAL A 239 0.44 -14.91 -8.59
CA VAL A 239 0.69 -13.60 -7.96
C VAL A 239 0.22 -13.65 -6.50
N ASP A 240 1.07 -13.22 -5.57
CA ASP A 240 0.82 -13.33 -4.12
C ASP A 240 -0.15 -12.28 -3.60
N ALA A 241 -0.14 -11.07 -4.16
CA ALA A 241 -1.00 -9.97 -3.72
C ALA A 241 -1.52 -9.16 -4.91
N VAL A 242 -2.82 -8.91 -4.97
CA VAL A 242 -3.43 -8.09 -6.02
C VAL A 242 -4.17 -6.92 -5.39
N ALA A 243 -3.69 -5.70 -5.67
CA ALA A 243 -4.32 -4.48 -5.22
C ALA A 243 -5.41 -4.03 -6.20
N SER A 244 -6.61 -3.76 -5.65
CA SER A 244 -7.78 -3.32 -6.42
C SER A 244 -8.51 -2.20 -5.71
N ASN A 245 -9.07 -1.26 -6.48
CA ASN A 245 -10.00 -0.25 -6.00
C ASN A 245 -11.36 -0.88 -5.61
N ASP A 246 -11.66 -2.06 -6.17
CA ASP A 246 -12.85 -2.86 -5.88
C ASP A 246 -12.47 -4.16 -5.15
N PRO A 247 -12.22 -4.11 -3.83
CA PRO A 247 -11.89 -5.31 -3.07
C PRO A 247 -13.03 -6.35 -3.04
N ALA A 248 -14.29 -5.96 -3.22
CA ALA A 248 -15.42 -6.89 -3.30
C ALA A 248 -15.27 -7.79 -4.52
N MET A 249 -15.01 -7.22 -5.69
CA MET A 249 -14.74 -7.95 -6.94
C MET A 249 -13.54 -8.90 -6.75
N GLY A 250 -12.43 -8.42 -6.16
CA GLY A 250 -11.25 -9.25 -5.93
C GLY A 250 -11.52 -10.44 -5.01
N LEU A 251 -12.26 -10.23 -3.91
CA LEU A 251 -12.64 -11.30 -2.97
C LEU A 251 -13.56 -12.33 -3.62
N GLU A 252 -14.52 -11.91 -4.44
CA GLU A 252 -15.37 -12.84 -5.20
C GLU A 252 -14.55 -13.70 -6.16
N VAL A 253 -13.64 -13.08 -6.95
CA VAL A 253 -12.75 -13.82 -7.86
C VAL A 253 -11.89 -14.83 -7.11
N LEU A 254 -11.38 -14.45 -5.93
CA LEU A 254 -10.59 -15.35 -5.10
C LEU A 254 -11.43 -16.52 -4.54
N ALA A 255 -12.65 -16.24 -4.09
CA ALA A 255 -13.57 -17.25 -3.52
C ALA A 255 -14.06 -18.28 -4.57
N ASP A 256 -14.23 -17.87 -5.82
CA ASP A 256 -14.68 -18.73 -6.93
C ASP A 256 -13.60 -19.76 -7.35
N ARG A 257 -12.38 -19.71 -6.78
CA ARG A 257 -11.29 -20.62 -7.17
C ARG A 257 -11.38 -21.97 -6.45
N PRO A 258 -11.09 -23.08 -7.18
CA PRO A 258 -11.03 -24.40 -6.58
C PRO A 258 -9.92 -24.46 -5.52
N GLY A 259 -10.27 -24.74 -4.28
CA GLY A 259 -9.33 -24.88 -3.16
C GLY A 259 -9.32 -23.73 -2.15
N SER A 260 -10.10 -22.65 -2.35
CA SER A 260 -10.24 -21.54 -1.38
C SER A 260 -11.27 -21.83 -0.26
N GLY A 261 -11.85 -23.03 -0.23
CA GLY A 261 -12.83 -23.47 0.74
C GLY A 261 -12.26 -24.48 1.73
N SER A 262 -12.28 -24.11 3.02
CA SER A 262 -12.04 -24.94 4.22
C SER A 262 -10.59 -25.13 4.66
N GLY A 263 -10.17 -24.30 5.58
CA GLY A 263 -9.20 -24.56 6.62
C GLY A 263 -9.74 -23.96 7.91
#